data_2c83176f7dfca7d2fc2c3a938a6433bb
#
_entry.id   2c83176f7dfca7d2fc2c3a938a6433bb
#
_cell.length_a   1.000
_cell.length_b   1.000
_cell.length_c   1.000
_cell.angle_alpha   90.00
_cell.angle_beta   90.00
_cell.angle_gamma   90.00
#
_symmetry.space_group_name_H-M   'P 1'
#
loop_
_entity.id
_entity.type
_entity.pdbx_description
1 polymer ?
#
loop_
_entity_poly.entity_id
_entity_poly.type
_entity_poly.pdbx_seq_one_letter_code
_entity_poly.pdbx_strand_id
1 'polypeptide(L)'
;MKRKTQAQRRAETRSAVLAAAIEVLISNGYANFSSVRVASCAGVSRGALERYFPTKAKLLIAATEYSLDTAVASAEEFAERANDHTVEQFLRDSEHFFFSPAYRALIELAIGVANDPDLASRHRLVVARARRRLNRIWLNSLKAAGFSAESAERFILLTHYLLRGVFLVDSWLPYKPDRKAVLETWSALAPAVLGLDHASAPLLRVPGAGRGPQRNGPKGRRAAKRTYRRKKH
;
A
#
# COMPACT_ATOMS: atom_id res chain seq x y z
N MET A 1 34.83 18.24 -11.60
CA MET A 1 33.38 18.17 -11.26
C MET A 1 32.67 19.35 -11.91
N LYS A 2 31.66 19.11 -12.77
CA LYS A 2 30.84 20.19 -13.35
C LYS A 2 29.98 20.85 -12.26
N ARG A 3 30.07 22.18 -12.15
CA ARG A 3 29.27 22.97 -11.19
C ARG A 3 27.78 22.87 -11.54
N LYS A 4 26.96 22.40 -10.59
CA LYS A 4 25.49 22.26 -10.78
C LYS A 4 24.87 23.63 -11.13
N THR A 5 23.95 23.63 -12.09
CA THR A 5 23.17 24.81 -12.45
C THR A 5 22.20 25.20 -11.33
N GLN A 6 21.71 26.44 -11.34
CA GLN A 6 20.72 26.91 -10.38
C GLN A 6 19.39 26.13 -10.51
N ALA A 7 19.00 25.74 -11.73
CA ALA A 7 17.83 24.92 -11.99
C ALA A 7 17.98 23.51 -11.36
N GLN A 8 19.14 22.88 -11.52
CA GLN A 8 19.44 21.58 -10.91
C GLN A 8 19.36 21.63 -9.38
N ARG A 9 19.95 22.64 -8.74
CA ARG A 9 19.88 22.82 -7.28
C ARG A 9 18.44 23.02 -6.80
N ARG A 10 17.63 23.79 -7.55
CA ARG A 10 16.21 23.99 -7.25
C ARG A 10 15.42 22.69 -7.32
N ALA A 11 15.64 21.88 -8.36
CA ALA A 11 14.99 20.58 -8.52
C ALA A 11 15.37 19.62 -7.38
N GLU A 12 16.67 19.52 -7.06
CA GLU A 12 17.17 18.70 -5.94
C GLU A 12 16.56 19.12 -4.59
N THR A 13 16.56 20.43 -4.31
CA THR A 13 15.94 20.96 -3.08
C THR A 13 14.45 20.64 -3.03
N ARG A 14 13.72 20.80 -4.15
CA ARG A 14 12.31 20.48 -4.23
C ARG A 14 12.05 18.99 -3.95
N SER A 15 12.80 18.10 -4.57
CA SER A 15 12.70 16.65 -4.34
C SER A 15 13.02 16.27 -2.90
N ALA A 16 14.06 16.85 -2.30
CA ALA A 16 14.42 16.64 -0.91
C ALA A 16 13.29 17.06 0.06
N VAL A 17 12.66 18.21 -0.18
CA VAL A 17 11.50 18.67 0.61
C VAL A 17 10.31 17.73 0.47
N LEU A 18 10.03 17.21 -0.73
CA LEU A 18 8.92 16.27 -0.95
C LEU A 18 9.17 14.92 -0.31
N ALA A 19 10.39 14.40 -0.38
CA ALA A 19 10.79 13.18 0.33
C ALA A 19 10.68 13.34 1.85
N ALA A 20 11.17 14.46 2.40
CA ALA A 20 11.01 14.79 3.83
C ALA A 20 9.54 14.94 4.24
N ALA A 21 8.69 15.47 3.38
CA ALA A 21 7.25 15.56 3.66
C ALA A 21 6.60 14.17 3.80
N ILE A 22 6.99 13.21 2.96
CA ILE A 22 6.55 11.81 3.05
C ILE A 22 7.02 11.18 4.36
N GLU A 23 8.29 11.35 4.71
CA GLU A 23 8.89 10.83 5.94
C GLU A 23 8.19 11.40 7.18
N VAL A 24 7.99 12.72 7.25
CA VAL A 24 7.29 13.37 8.37
C VAL A 24 5.84 12.90 8.48
N LEU A 25 5.16 12.69 7.34
CA LEU A 25 3.78 12.19 7.34
C LEU A 25 3.70 10.77 7.93
N ILE A 26 4.62 9.89 7.56
CA ILE A 26 4.69 8.51 8.06
C ILE A 26 5.04 8.46 9.54
N SER A 27 6.01 9.28 9.96
CA SER A 27 6.56 9.23 11.33
C SER A 27 5.70 9.94 12.36
N ASN A 28 4.99 11.01 11.97
CA ASN A 28 4.25 11.87 12.87
C ASN A 28 2.72 11.84 12.66
N GLY A 29 2.26 11.25 11.58
CA GLY A 29 0.87 11.26 11.15
C GLY A 29 0.41 12.63 10.63
N TYR A 30 -0.77 12.64 10.01
CA TYR A 30 -1.34 13.88 9.45
C TYR A 30 -1.60 14.97 10.51
N ALA A 31 -2.05 14.58 11.70
CA ALA A 31 -2.38 15.52 12.78
C ALA A 31 -1.15 16.35 13.22
N ASN A 32 0.01 15.72 13.29
CA ASN A 32 1.26 16.37 13.72
C ASN A 32 2.14 16.83 12.55
N PHE A 33 1.66 16.71 11.32
CA PHE A 33 2.38 17.19 10.14
C PHE A 33 2.47 18.72 10.13
N SER A 34 3.68 19.25 10.01
CA SER A 34 3.93 20.70 9.92
C SER A 34 5.07 21.03 8.96
N SER A 35 4.99 22.20 8.32
CA SER A 35 6.07 22.71 7.44
C SER A 35 7.39 22.91 8.18
N VAL A 36 7.35 23.21 9.48
CA VAL A 36 8.55 23.35 10.31
C VAL A 36 9.29 22.01 10.43
N ARG A 37 8.57 20.93 10.73
CA ARG A 37 9.16 19.58 10.79
C ARG A 37 9.72 19.13 9.44
N VAL A 38 9.00 19.42 8.35
CA VAL A 38 9.46 19.09 7.01
C VAL A 38 10.72 19.89 6.65
N ALA A 39 10.77 21.20 6.94
CA ALA A 39 11.94 22.01 6.69
C ALA A 39 13.17 21.48 7.45
N SER A 40 13.00 21.14 8.72
CA SER A 40 14.06 20.54 9.55
C SER A 40 14.53 19.21 8.98
N CYS A 41 13.61 18.31 8.62
CA CYS A 41 13.93 17.00 8.03
C CYS A 41 14.65 17.12 6.69
N ALA A 42 14.23 18.08 5.86
CA ALA A 42 14.87 18.35 4.55
C ALA A 42 16.18 19.14 4.61
N GLY A 43 16.60 19.60 5.77
CA GLY A 43 17.81 20.45 5.94
C GLY A 43 17.69 21.81 5.25
N VAL A 44 16.48 22.38 5.16
CA VAL A 44 16.25 23.70 4.53
C VAL A 44 15.64 24.67 5.54
N SER A 45 15.78 25.99 5.27
CA SER A 45 15.10 26.99 6.09
C SER A 45 13.59 26.96 5.80
N ARG A 46 12.78 27.34 6.83
CA ARG A 46 11.32 27.49 6.69
C ARG A 46 10.95 28.41 5.52
N GLY A 47 11.63 29.55 5.39
CA GLY A 47 11.37 30.49 4.31
C GLY A 47 11.71 29.93 2.92
N ALA A 48 12.74 29.05 2.82
CA ALA A 48 13.03 28.35 1.58
C ALA A 48 11.91 27.35 1.22
N LEU A 49 11.39 26.59 2.20
CA LEU A 49 10.27 25.68 1.99
C LEU A 49 9.01 26.45 1.56
N GLU A 50 8.65 27.53 2.27
CA GLU A 50 7.44 28.32 1.98
C GLU A 50 7.46 28.96 0.60
N ARG A 51 8.65 29.25 0.06
CA ARG A 51 8.82 29.72 -1.33
C ARG A 51 8.41 28.67 -2.35
N TYR A 52 8.62 27.37 -2.07
CA TYR A 52 8.19 26.27 -2.94
C TYR A 52 6.74 25.87 -2.67
N PHE A 53 6.35 25.83 -1.41
CA PHE A 53 5.05 25.33 -0.95
C PHE A 53 4.44 26.28 0.08
N PRO A 54 3.72 27.31 -0.36
CA PRO A 54 3.22 28.37 0.51
C PRO A 54 2.20 27.91 1.57
N THR A 55 1.58 26.72 1.38
CA THR A 55 0.61 26.17 2.31
C THR A 55 0.85 24.69 2.58
N LYS A 56 0.42 24.21 3.77
CA LYS A 56 0.42 22.79 4.14
C LYS A 56 -0.29 21.95 3.05
N ALA A 57 -1.44 22.41 2.58
CA ALA A 57 -2.22 21.71 1.54
C ALA A 57 -1.43 21.56 0.22
N LYS A 58 -0.77 22.63 -0.26
CA LYS A 58 0.06 22.57 -1.47
C LYS A 58 1.23 21.61 -1.32
N LEU A 59 1.88 21.60 -0.14
CA LEU A 59 2.97 20.67 0.16
C LEU A 59 2.50 19.21 0.14
N LEU A 60 1.38 18.91 0.79
CA LEU A 60 0.82 17.55 0.86
C LEU A 60 0.40 17.03 -0.51
N ILE A 61 -0.28 17.86 -1.31
CA ILE A 61 -0.66 17.48 -2.69
C ILE A 61 0.58 17.24 -3.55
N ALA A 62 1.58 18.11 -3.48
CA ALA A 62 2.82 17.94 -4.24
C ALA A 62 3.62 16.68 -3.79
N ALA A 63 3.61 16.35 -2.50
CA ALA A 63 4.22 15.11 -1.99
C ALA A 63 3.46 13.87 -2.50
N THR A 64 2.12 13.94 -2.57
CA THR A 64 1.28 12.90 -3.18
C THR A 64 1.63 12.70 -4.65
N GLU A 65 1.70 13.79 -5.43
CA GLU A 65 2.08 13.74 -6.85
C GLU A 65 3.47 13.13 -7.03
N TYR A 66 4.45 13.58 -6.25
CA TYR A 66 5.82 13.07 -6.30
C TYR A 66 5.88 11.56 -6.03
N SER A 67 5.19 11.07 -4.99
CA SER A 67 5.13 9.64 -4.67
C SER A 67 4.51 8.81 -5.80
N LEU A 68 3.45 9.33 -6.39
CA LEU A 68 2.74 8.63 -7.46
C LEU A 68 3.47 8.70 -8.81
N ASP A 69 4.14 9.79 -9.11
CA ASP A 69 4.99 9.89 -10.30
C ASP A 69 6.19 8.93 -10.21
N THR A 70 6.76 8.76 -9.01
CA THR A 70 7.80 7.74 -8.77
C THR A 70 7.25 6.33 -9.00
N ALA A 71 6.05 6.04 -8.51
CA ALA A 71 5.40 4.75 -8.74
C ALA A 71 5.10 4.49 -10.23
N VAL A 72 4.69 5.52 -10.96
CA VAL A 72 4.47 5.40 -12.41
C VAL A 72 5.76 5.11 -13.15
N ALA A 73 6.85 5.81 -12.82
CA ALA A 73 8.16 5.56 -13.43
C ALA A 73 8.66 4.14 -13.12
N SER A 74 8.47 3.66 -11.88
CA SER A 74 8.77 2.28 -11.50
C SER A 74 7.98 1.27 -12.34
N ALA A 75 6.68 1.47 -12.50
CA ALA A 75 5.83 0.58 -13.30
C ALA A 75 6.25 0.57 -14.79
N GLU A 76 6.65 1.71 -15.35
CA GLU A 76 7.20 1.80 -16.71
C GLU A 76 8.48 0.96 -16.83
N GLU A 77 9.42 1.07 -15.89
CA GLU A 77 10.64 0.26 -15.86
C GLU A 77 10.38 -1.24 -15.72
N PHE A 78 9.45 -1.64 -14.83
CA PHE A 78 9.07 -3.06 -14.69
C PHE A 78 8.42 -3.59 -15.95
N ALA A 79 7.53 -2.81 -16.57
CA ALA A 79 6.83 -3.21 -17.79
C ALA A 79 7.79 -3.34 -18.99
N GLU A 80 8.79 -2.45 -19.12
CA GLU A 80 9.82 -2.54 -20.15
C GLU A 80 10.71 -3.80 -20.02
N ARG A 81 10.93 -4.26 -18.79
CA ARG A 81 11.73 -5.47 -18.51
C ARG A 81 10.91 -6.74 -18.51
N ALA A 82 9.60 -6.66 -18.72
CA ALA A 82 8.69 -7.79 -18.50
C ALA A 82 8.91 -8.94 -19.49
N ASN A 83 9.14 -8.66 -20.79
CA ASN A 83 9.29 -9.68 -21.82
C ASN A 83 8.27 -10.84 -21.61
N ASP A 84 8.76 -12.09 -21.52
CA ASP A 84 7.92 -13.28 -21.29
C ASP A 84 7.45 -13.44 -19.82
N HIS A 85 7.88 -12.55 -18.91
CA HIS A 85 7.57 -12.60 -17.47
C HIS A 85 6.59 -11.49 -17.03
N THR A 86 5.69 -11.06 -17.92
CA THR A 86 4.81 -9.90 -17.68
C THR A 86 3.98 -10.02 -16.38
N VAL A 87 3.42 -11.20 -16.11
CA VAL A 87 2.60 -11.43 -14.89
C VAL A 87 3.45 -11.30 -13.63
N GLU A 88 4.64 -11.92 -13.64
CA GLU A 88 5.57 -11.87 -12.51
C GLU A 88 6.05 -10.44 -12.24
N GLN A 89 6.41 -9.70 -13.29
CA GLN A 89 6.85 -8.30 -13.16
C GLN A 89 5.73 -7.38 -12.65
N PHE A 90 4.49 -7.60 -13.11
CA PHE A 90 3.33 -6.89 -12.58
C PHE A 90 3.12 -7.16 -11.08
N LEU A 91 3.24 -8.41 -10.64
CA LEU A 91 3.09 -8.76 -9.23
C LEU A 91 4.21 -8.15 -8.38
N ARG A 92 5.46 -8.18 -8.87
CA ARG A 92 6.61 -7.56 -8.19
C ARG A 92 6.49 -6.04 -8.08
N ASP A 93 6.11 -5.35 -9.14
CA ASP A 93 5.86 -3.91 -9.11
C ASP A 93 4.74 -3.56 -8.14
N SER A 94 3.64 -4.32 -8.21
CA SER A 94 2.50 -4.13 -7.31
C SER A 94 2.90 -4.34 -5.84
N GLU A 95 3.64 -5.40 -5.52
CA GLU A 95 4.16 -5.63 -4.16
C GLU A 95 5.07 -4.48 -3.73
N HIS A 96 6.03 -4.10 -4.59
CA HIS A 96 6.95 -3.00 -4.32
C HIS A 96 6.21 -1.70 -3.98
N PHE A 97 5.20 -1.35 -4.76
CA PHE A 97 4.41 -0.14 -4.54
C PHE A 97 3.57 -0.22 -3.26
N PHE A 98 2.73 -1.26 -3.08
CA PHE A 98 1.78 -1.35 -1.97
C PHE A 98 2.44 -1.48 -0.59
N PHE A 99 3.68 -1.96 -0.52
CA PHE A 99 4.44 -2.04 0.74
C PHE A 99 5.52 -0.95 0.87
N SER A 100 5.51 0.04 -0.02
CA SER A 100 6.45 1.16 0.02
C SER A 100 6.07 2.20 1.09
N PRO A 101 7.04 2.98 1.59
CA PRO A 101 6.78 4.16 2.40
C PRO A 101 5.83 5.15 1.70
N ALA A 102 5.94 5.29 0.38
CA ALA A 102 5.09 6.16 -0.42
C ALA A 102 3.60 5.78 -0.32
N TYR A 103 3.27 4.49 -0.44
CA TYR A 103 1.89 4.02 -0.30
C TYR A 103 1.37 4.22 1.12
N ARG A 104 2.20 3.97 2.15
CA ARG A 104 1.84 4.25 3.54
C ARG A 104 1.48 5.72 3.75
N ALA A 105 2.28 6.64 3.20
CA ALA A 105 1.98 8.07 3.27
C ALA A 105 0.67 8.44 2.55
N LEU A 106 0.37 7.80 1.42
CA LEU A 106 -0.89 8.01 0.69
C LEU A 106 -2.10 7.61 1.53
N ILE A 107 -2.05 6.48 2.23
CA ILE A 107 -3.13 6.02 3.11
C ILE A 107 -3.26 6.92 4.33
N GLU A 108 -2.15 7.28 4.98
CA GLU A 108 -2.13 8.20 6.12
C GLU A 108 -2.78 9.54 5.77
N LEU A 109 -2.42 10.09 4.60
CA LEU A 109 -3.02 11.33 4.11
C LEU A 109 -4.51 11.15 3.79
N ALA A 110 -4.90 10.06 3.11
CA ALA A 110 -6.30 9.80 2.75
C ALA A 110 -7.21 9.76 3.98
N ILE A 111 -6.75 9.14 5.07
CA ILE A 111 -7.47 9.07 6.35
C ILE A 111 -7.43 10.45 7.04
N GLY A 112 -6.26 11.08 7.08
CA GLY A 112 -6.06 12.33 7.79
C GLY A 112 -6.86 13.52 7.22
N VAL A 113 -7.11 13.52 5.92
CA VAL A 113 -7.90 14.59 5.26
C VAL A 113 -9.40 14.30 5.16
N ALA A 114 -9.88 13.22 5.76
CA ALA A 114 -11.29 12.82 5.64
C ALA A 114 -12.27 13.93 6.06
N ASN A 115 -11.87 14.76 7.03
CA ASN A 115 -12.65 15.89 7.54
C ASN A 115 -12.32 17.24 6.87
N ASP A 116 -11.50 17.26 5.81
CA ASP A 116 -11.20 18.42 4.97
C ASP A 116 -11.66 18.13 3.53
N PRO A 117 -12.91 18.50 3.15
CA PRO A 117 -13.50 18.14 1.85
C PRO A 117 -12.70 18.63 0.65
N ASP A 118 -12.12 19.84 0.74
CA ASP A 118 -11.34 20.42 -0.34
C ASP A 118 -10.03 19.67 -0.57
N LEU A 119 -9.28 19.43 0.51
CA LEU A 119 -8.02 18.72 0.44
C LEU A 119 -8.24 17.25 0.07
N ALA A 120 -9.27 16.60 0.63
CA ALA A 120 -9.66 15.24 0.28
C ALA A 120 -10.04 15.12 -1.20
N SER A 121 -10.78 16.10 -1.75
CA SER A 121 -11.13 16.12 -3.18
C SER A 121 -9.90 16.22 -4.07
N ARG A 122 -8.97 17.15 -3.76
CA ARG A 122 -7.70 17.28 -4.50
C ARG A 122 -6.85 16.03 -4.42
N HIS A 123 -6.71 15.46 -3.23
CA HIS A 123 -5.99 14.20 -3.03
C HIS A 123 -6.58 13.07 -3.89
N ARG A 124 -7.92 12.87 -3.84
CA ARG A 124 -8.59 11.85 -4.66
C ARG A 124 -8.36 12.04 -6.16
N LEU A 125 -8.39 13.29 -6.66
CA LEU A 125 -8.14 13.58 -8.08
C LEU A 125 -6.73 13.19 -8.52
N VAL A 126 -5.72 13.50 -7.71
CA VAL A 126 -4.32 13.15 -7.99
C VAL A 126 -4.15 11.62 -7.99
N VAL A 127 -4.66 10.95 -6.96
CA VAL A 127 -4.61 9.48 -6.87
C VAL A 127 -5.34 8.82 -8.04
N ALA A 128 -6.54 9.30 -8.40
CA ALA A 128 -7.29 8.75 -9.53
C ALA A 128 -6.58 8.92 -10.88
N ARG A 129 -5.88 10.05 -11.08
CA ARG A 129 -5.09 10.30 -12.29
C ARG A 129 -3.92 9.30 -12.39
N ALA A 130 -3.15 9.16 -11.33
CA ALA A 130 -2.01 8.25 -11.31
C ALA A 130 -2.47 6.78 -11.45
N ARG A 131 -3.55 6.39 -10.76
CA ARG A 131 -4.13 5.04 -10.90
C ARG A 131 -4.52 4.72 -12.34
N ARG A 132 -5.10 5.69 -13.08
CA ARG A 132 -5.42 5.48 -14.51
C ARG A 132 -4.16 5.26 -15.35
N ARG A 133 -3.05 5.98 -15.06
CA ARG A 133 -1.75 5.79 -15.75
C ARG A 133 -1.20 4.39 -15.45
N LEU A 134 -1.08 4.02 -14.18
CA LEU A 134 -0.59 2.71 -13.73
C LEU A 134 -1.39 1.55 -14.35
N ASN A 135 -2.72 1.63 -14.27
CA ASN A 135 -3.58 0.60 -14.86
C ASN A 135 -3.36 0.49 -16.38
N ARG A 136 -3.17 1.61 -17.08
CA ARG A 136 -2.92 1.61 -18.53
C ARG A 136 -1.61 0.95 -18.90
N ILE A 137 -0.53 1.22 -18.14
CA ILE A 137 0.79 0.61 -18.35
C ILE A 137 0.64 -0.91 -18.30
N TRP A 138 0.12 -1.43 -17.21
CA TRP A 138 0.01 -2.86 -16.99
C TRP A 138 -1.05 -3.54 -17.87
N LEU A 139 -2.17 -2.86 -18.16
CA LEU A 139 -3.15 -3.36 -19.11
C LEU A 139 -2.54 -3.54 -20.51
N ASN A 140 -1.78 -2.56 -20.97
CA ASN A 140 -1.11 -2.64 -22.27
C ASN A 140 -0.06 -3.77 -22.30
N SER A 141 0.73 -3.89 -21.21
CA SER A 141 1.75 -4.92 -21.08
C SER A 141 1.15 -6.35 -21.09
N LEU A 142 0.09 -6.57 -20.31
CA LEU A 142 -0.61 -7.85 -20.27
C LEU A 142 -1.30 -8.18 -21.62
N LYS A 143 -1.88 -7.18 -22.29
CA LYS A 143 -2.44 -7.38 -23.64
C LYS A 143 -1.36 -7.74 -24.66
N ALA A 144 -0.20 -7.09 -24.60
CA ALA A 144 0.93 -7.42 -25.46
C ALA A 144 1.45 -8.86 -25.22
N ALA A 145 1.32 -9.36 -23.97
CA ALA A 145 1.61 -10.75 -23.60
C ALA A 145 0.50 -11.74 -24.00
N GLY A 146 -0.55 -11.30 -24.73
CA GLY A 146 -1.59 -12.16 -25.29
C GLY A 146 -2.86 -12.31 -24.44
N PHE A 147 -2.97 -11.66 -23.29
CA PHE A 147 -4.18 -11.73 -22.45
C PHE A 147 -5.32 -10.85 -22.99
N SER A 148 -6.57 -11.28 -22.79
CA SER A 148 -7.71 -10.43 -23.11
C SER A 148 -7.78 -9.19 -22.24
N ALA A 149 -8.33 -8.08 -22.75
CA ALA A 149 -8.48 -6.86 -21.95
C ALA A 149 -9.31 -7.11 -20.68
N GLU A 150 -10.38 -7.90 -20.79
CA GLU A 150 -11.28 -8.22 -19.68
C GLU A 150 -10.57 -9.00 -18.55
N SER A 151 -9.83 -10.06 -18.90
CA SER A 151 -9.10 -10.86 -17.91
C SER A 151 -7.95 -10.07 -17.29
N ALA A 152 -7.23 -9.26 -18.07
CA ALA A 152 -6.16 -8.40 -17.59
C ALA A 152 -6.69 -7.32 -16.62
N GLU A 153 -7.78 -6.63 -16.94
CA GLU A 153 -8.41 -5.64 -16.04
C GLU A 153 -8.88 -6.29 -14.74
N ARG A 154 -9.51 -7.47 -14.82
CA ARG A 154 -9.94 -8.24 -13.65
C ARG A 154 -8.75 -8.62 -12.78
N PHE A 155 -7.68 -9.11 -13.37
CA PHE A 155 -6.46 -9.50 -12.67
C PHE A 155 -5.80 -8.32 -11.96
N ILE A 156 -5.62 -7.18 -12.65
CA ILE A 156 -5.10 -5.95 -12.06
C ILE A 156 -5.97 -5.49 -10.87
N LEU A 157 -7.29 -5.50 -11.04
CA LEU A 157 -8.23 -5.07 -10.00
C LEU A 157 -8.12 -5.95 -8.76
N LEU A 158 -8.20 -7.28 -8.93
CA LEU A 158 -8.14 -8.24 -7.83
C LEU A 158 -6.79 -8.19 -7.10
N THR A 159 -5.68 -8.10 -7.84
CA THR A 159 -4.33 -7.93 -7.26
C THR A 159 -4.26 -6.68 -6.38
N HIS A 160 -4.77 -5.55 -6.86
CA HIS A 160 -4.74 -4.31 -6.11
C HIS A 160 -5.62 -4.35 -4.85
N TYR A 161 -6.77 -5.02 -4.88
CA TYR A 161 -7.60 -5.19 -3.68
C TYR A 161 -6.97 -6.16 -2.68
N LEU A 162 -6.40 -7.26 -3.16
CA LEU A 162 -5.68 -8.22 -2.33
C LEU A 162 -4.52 -7.54 -1.57
N LEU A 163 -3.65 -6.83 -2.29
CA LEU A 163 -2.48 -6.18 -1.69
C LEU A 163 -2.85 -5.06 -0.72
N ARG A 164 -3.92 -4.30 -0.99
CA ARG A 164 -4.46 -3.33 -0.03
C ARG A 164 -4.97 -4.00 1.23
N GLY A 165 -5.67 -5.12 1.10
CA GLY A 165 -6.12 -5.90 2.25
C GLY A 165 -4.97 -6.40 3.09
N VAL A 166 -3.95 -6.99 2.46
CA VAL A 166 -2.74 -7.46 3.15
C VAL A 166 -2.02 -6.29 3.82
N PHE A 167 -1.78 -5.18 3.12
CA PHE A 167 -1.14 -3.99 3.70
C PHE A 167 -1.91 -3.46 4.92
N LEU A 168 -3.23 -3.39 4.84
CA LEU A 168 -4.06 -2.90 5.93
C LEU A 168 -3.95 -3.81 7.16
N VAL A 169 -4.03 -5.12 6.94
CA VAL A 169 -3.90 -6.13 8.02
C VAL A 169 -2.51 -6.06 8.65
N ASP A 170 -1.44 -6.01 7.87
CA ASP A 170 -0.06 -5.89 8.36
C ASP A 170 0.19 -4.59 9.15
N SER A 171 -0.61 -3.55 8.89
CA SER A 171 -0.39 -2.23 9.48
C SER A 171 -0.93 -2.09 10.90
N TRP A 172 -1.92 -2.88 11.31
CA TRP A 172 -2.63 -2.68 12.58
C TRP A 172 -2.93 -3.95 13.39
N LEU A 173 -2.80 -5.14 12.79
CA LEU A 173 -2.97 -6.37 13.56
C LEU A 173 -1.66 -6.75 14.27
N PRO A 174 -1.76 -7.31 15.51
CA PRO A 174 -0.60 -7.72 16.29
C PRO A 174 0.11 -8.96 15.74
N TYR A 175 -0.57 -9.76 14.94
CA TYR A 175 0.03 -10.88 14.19
C TYR A 175 0.16 -10.48 12.72
N LYS A 176 1.28 -10.82 12.13
CA LYS A 176 1.49 -10.60 10.69
C LYS A 176 1.03 -11.84 9.95
N PRO A 177 0.05 -11.75 9.04
CA PRO A 177 -0.26 -12.84 8.15
C PRO A 177 0.99 -13.18 7.33
N ASP A 178 1.09 -14.43 6.91
CA ASP A 178 2.16 -14.83 6.01
C ASP A 178 1.94 -14.20 4.63
N ARG A 179 2.44 -12.97 4.47
CA ARG A 179 2.35 -12.21 3.22
C ARG A 179 2.92 -12.98 2.05
N LYS A 180 4.03 -13.70 2.29
CA LYS A 180 4.70 -14.48 1.25
C LYS A 180 3.77 -15.60 0.75
N ALA A 181 3.16 -16.35 1.66
CA ALA A 181 2.22 -17.41 1.30
C ALA A 181 1.00 -16.87 0.53
N VAL A 182 0.48 -15.69 0.92
CA VAL A 182 -0.63 -15.04 0.19
C VAL A 182 -0.21 -14.68 -1.23
N LEU A 183 0.97 -14.09 -1.42
CA LEU A 183 1.47 -13.70 -2.75
C LEU A 183 1.81 -14.90 -3.61
N GLU A 184 2.42 -15.94 -3.06
CA GLU A 184 2.70 -17.20 -3.76
C GLU A 184 1.40 -17.88 -4.21
N THR A 185 0.39 -17.93 -3.33
CA THR A 185 -0.93 -18.45 -3.68
C THR A 185 -1.58 -17.64 -4.79
N TRP A 186 -1.55 -16.30 -4.70
CA TRP A 186 -2.10 -15.42 -5.71
C TRP A 186 -1.39 -15.57 -7.07
N SER A 187 -0.06 -15.68 -7.06
CA SER A 187 0.74 -15.94 -8.26
C SER A 187 0.36 -17.27 -8.92
N ALA A 188 0.15 -18.31 -8.11
CA ALA A 188 -0.28 -19.63 -8.63
C ALA A 188 -1.70 -19.61 -9.23
N LEU A 189 -2.58 -18.70 -8.78
CA LEU A 189 -3.93 -18.51 -9.31
C LEU A 189 -3.97 -17.60 -10.56
N ALA A 190 -2.93 -16.83 -10.82
CA ALA A 190 -2.87 -15.87 -11.91
C ALA A 190 -3.25 -16.48 -13.28
N PRO A 191 -2.75 -17.68 -13.69
CA PRO A 191 -3.14 -18.31 -14.94
C PRO A 191 -4.66 -18.52 -15.07
N ALA A 192 -5.32 -19.00 -14.02
CA ALA A 192 -6.76 -19.24 -14.02
C ALA A 192 -7.56 -17.92 -14.13
N VAL A 193 -7.15 -16.87 -13.42
CA VAL A 193 -7.79 -15.56 -13.48
C VAL A 193 -7.61 -14.89 -14.84
N LEU A 194 -6.46 -15.13 -15.48
CA LEU A 194 -6.13 -14.60 -16.79
C LEU A 194 -6.71 -15.44 -17.96
N GLY A 195 -7.39 -16.56 -17.66
CA GLY A 195 -8.04 -17.40 -18.68
C GLY A 195 -7.10 -18.37 -19.40
N LEU A 196 -5.94 -18.64 -18.82
CA LEU A 196 -5.06 -19.71 -19.24
C LEU A 196 -5.54 -21.02 -18.61
N ASP A 197 -5.90 -21.98 -19.42
CA ASP A 197 -6.60 -23.22 -19.15
C ASP A 197 -6.71 -23.79 -17.73
N HIS A 198 -7.94 -24.20 -17.39
CA HIS A 198 -8.35 -24.81 -16.12
C HIS A 198 -7.78 -26.23 -15.85
N ALA A 199 -6.92 -26.75 -16.72
CA ALA A 199 -6.44 -28.14 -16.58
C ALA A 199 -5.45 -28.38 -15.44
N SER A 200 -4.96 -27.34 -14.76
CA SER A 200 -3.88 -27.47 -13.77
C SER A 200 -3.99 -26.54 -12.55
N ALA A 201 -5.16 -25.97 -12.25
CA ALA A 201 -5.29 -25.22 -11.00
C ALA A 201 -5.24 -26.19 -9.81
N PRO A 202 -4.19 -26.20 -8.99
CA PRO A 202 -4.19 -27.01 -7.78
C PRO A 202 -5.31 -26.51 -6.87
N LEU A 203 -6.23 -27.40 -6.51
CA LEU A 203 -7.24 -27.13 -5.49
C LEU A 203 -6.53 -26.57 -4.25
N LEU A 204 -6.87 -25.35 -3.89
CA LEU A 204 -6.33 -24.63 -2.74
C LEU A 204 -6.44 -25.49 -1.48
N ARG A 205 -5.36 -26.13 -1.08
CA ARG A 205 -5.17 -26.47 0.33
C ARG A 205 -4.71 -25.20 1.02
N VAL A 206 -5.62 -24.53 1.72
CA VAL A 206 -5.26 -23.43 2.62
C VAL A 206 -4.28 -24.01 3.66
N PRO A 207 -2.98 -23.65 3.67
CA PRO A 207 -2.08 -24.10 4.72
C PRO A 207 -2.57 -23.43 6.01
N GLY A 208 -3.00 -24.21 6.99
CA GLY A 208 -3.40 -23.69 8.30
C GLY A 208 -4.87 -23.83 8.68
N ALA A 209 -5.78 -24.34 7.82
CA ALA A 209 -7.13 -24.75 8.23
C ALA A 209 -7.08 -26.09 9.00
N GLY A 210 -5.97 -26.38 9.69
CA GLY A 210 -5.73 -27.54 10.50
C GLY A 210 -5.99 -27.25 11.98
N ARG A 211 -7.14 -27.71 12.48
CA ARG A 211 -7.49 -27.92 13.88
C ARG A 211 -7.48 -26.64 14.73
N GLY A 212 -8.66 -26.05 14.86
CA GLY A 212 -8.99 -25.24 16.02
C GLY A 212 -8.63 -25.99 17.32
N PRO A 213 -8.31 -25.28 18.40
CA PRO A 213 -7.87 -25.89 19.64
C PRO A 213 -8.89 -26.93 20.07
N GLN A 214 -8.45 -28.20 20.20
CA GLN A 214 -9.29 -29.25 20.80
C GLN A 214 -9.74 -28.74 22.16
N ARG A 215 -11.03 -28.49 22.30
CA ARG A 215 -11.67 -28.27 23.59
C ARG A 215 -11.48 -29.56 24.39
N ASN A 216 -10.47 -29.59 25.25
CA ASN A 216 -10.40 -30.55 26.31
C ASN A 216 -11.65 -30.35 27.20
N GLY A 217 -12.63 -31.21 27.05
CA GLY A 217 -13.82 -31.25 27.89
C GLY A 217 -13.40 -31.42 29.36
N PRO A 218 -14.07 -30.79 30.30
CA PRO A 218 -13.72 -30.88 31.70
C PRO A 218 -13.91 -32.32 32.20
N LYS A 219 -12.80 -32.96 32.61
CA LYS A 219 -12.84 -34.20 33.39
C LYS A 219 -13.67 -33.96 34.64
N GLY A 220 -14.70 -34.78 34.81
CA GLY A 220 -15.69 -34.72 35.88
C GLY A 220 -15.10 -34.45 37.27
N ARG A 221 -15.49 -33.34 37.86
CA ARG A 221 -15.32 -33.13 39.31
C ARG A 221 -16.62 -33.57 39.99
N ARG A 222 -16.44 -34.59 40.82
CA ARG A 222 -17.44 -35.13 41.75
C ARG A 222 -18.08 -34.02 42.58
N ALA A 223 -19.39 -34.03 42.66
CA ALA A 223 -20.23 -33.16 43.45
C ALA A 223 -19.87 -33.33 44.95
N ALA A 224 -19.35 -32.28 45.57
CA ALA A 224 -19.34 -32.14 47.03
C ALA A 224 -20.57 -31.35 47.45
N LYS A 225 -21.51 -32.00 48.07
CA LYS A 225 -22.67 -31.41 48.70
C LYS A 225 -22.20 -30.48 49.82
N ARG A 226 -22.42 -29.20 49.67
CA ARG A 226 -22.23 -28.20 50.72
C ARG A 226 -23.60 -27.74 51.23
N THR A 227 -23.97 -28.25 52.40
CA THR A 227 -25.15 -27.86 53.19
C THR A 227 -25.06 -26.40 53.60
N TYR A 228 -26.00 -25.61 53.15
CA TYR A 228 -26.16 -24.21 53.52
C TYR A 228 -26.98 -24.10 54.82
N ARG A 229 -26.34 -23.81 55.94
CA ARG A 229 -26.95 -23.58 57.24
C ARG A 229 -27.37 -22.11 57.33
N ARG A 230 -28.67 -21.88 57.32
CA ARG A 230 -29.34 -20.60 57.57
C ARG A 230 -29.11 -20.22 59.02
N LYS A 231 -28.51 -19.08 59.32
CA LYS A 231 -28.60 -18.37 60.61
C LYS A 231 -29.43 -17.11 60.42
N LYS A 232 -30.55 -17.08 61.14
CA LYS A 232 -31.31 -15.88 61.46
C LYS A 232 -30.54 -15.11 62.58
N HIS A 233 -30.36 -13.84 62.40
CA HIS A 233 -30.69 -12.76 63.33
C HIS A 233 -30.53 -11.43 62.61
#